data_baa89c6ab39feeeb7a636b7ea6d94c4f
#
_entry.id   baa89c6ab39feeeb7a636b7ea6d94c4f
#
_cell.length_a   1.000
_cell.length_b   1.000
_cell.length_c   1.000
_cell.angle_alpha   90.00
_cell.angle_beta   90.00
_cell.angle_gamma   90.00
#
_symmetry.space_group_name_H-M   'P 1'
#
loop_
_entity.id
_entity.type
_entity.pdbx_description
1 polymer ?
#
loop_
_entity_poly.entity_id
_entity_poly.type
_entity_poly.pdbx_seq_one_letter_code
_entity_poly.pdbx_strand_id
1 'polypeptide(L)'
;MPITFEHVKHVYSTGTPYQYDALQDINLNITENKITAIIGQTGSGKSTLIQHLNALLLPTEGTIHILDRTISAKETPKKLKSLRGDVGLVFQFPEYQLFEETVLKDVAFGPKNFGCTEEEAIKKAKDALKLVGLGVENYEKSPLELSGGQKRRTAIAGILAMDPKVIVLDEPTAGLDPIGTIQMMELFYALNRKYNKT
;
A
#
# COMPACT_ATOMS: atom_id res chain seq x y z
N MET A 1 6.20 -2.44 16.77
CA MET A 1 7.20 -1.35 16.94
C MET A 1 6.73 -0.15 16.15
N PRO A 2 6.84 1.09 16.66
CA PRO A 2 6.46 2.28 15.92
C PRO A 2 7.30 2.41 14.66
N ILE A 3 6.77 3.09 13.65
CA ILE A 3 7.52 3.44 12.47
C ILE A 3 8.15 4.80 12.73
N THR A 4 9.48 4.92 12.59
CA THR A 4 10.18 6.19 12.85
C THR A 4 10.99 6.62 11.64
N PHE A 5 10.98 7.92 11.38
CA PHE A 5 11.84 8.60 10.43
C PHE A 5 12.81 9.47 11.24
N GLU A 6 14.10 9.36 10.96
CA GLU A 6 15.16 10.08 11.66
C GLU A 6 16.03 10.82 10.63
N HIS A 7 15.92 12.15 10.62
CA HIS A 7 16.64 13.05 9.72
C HIS A 7 16.55 12.62 8.25
N VAL A 8 15.37 12.16 7.81
CA VAL A 8 15.17 11.63 6.47
C VAL A 8 15.10 12.76 5.45
N LYS A 9 15.97 12.67 4.43
CA LYS A 9 15.97 13.50 3.24
C LYS A 9 15.77 12.65 2.00
N HIS A 10 15.08 13.18 1.02
CA HIS A 10 14.99 12.58 -0.30
C HIS A 10 15.12 13.63 -1.40
N VAL A 11 16.08 13.41 -2.27
CA VAL A 11 16.39 14.29 -3.39
C VAL A 11 16.24 13.50 -4.68
N TYR A 12 15.35 13.95 -5.55
CA TYR A 12 15.22 13.40 -6.91
C TYR A 12 16.31 13.99 -7.82
N SER A 13 16.77 13.18 -8.78
CA SER A 13 17.71 13.60 -9.84
C SER A 13 18.98 14.27 -9.30
N THR A 14 19.52 13.74 -8.23
CA THR A 14 20.73 14.26 -7.57
C THR A 14 21.88 14.50 -8.56
N GLY A 15 22.52 15.67 -8.49
CA GLY A 15 23.65 16.05 -9.34
C GLY A 15 23.27 16.44 -10.77
N THR A 16 21.99 16.63 -11.06
CA THR A 16 21.50 17.12 -12.35
C THR A 16 20.87 18.51 -12.24
N PRO A 17 20.69 19.26 -13.36
CA PRO A 17 19.94 20.52 -13.35
C PRO A 17 18.48 20.40 -12.91
N TYR A 18 17.93 19.19 -12.87
CA TYR A 18 16.55 18.89 -12.46
C TYR A 18 16.45 18.38 -11.02
N GLN A 19 17.49 18.58 -10.22
CA GLN A 19 17.50 18.19 -8.82
C GLN A 19 16.36 18.88 -8.06
N TYR A 20 15.62 18.07 -7.28
CA TYR A 20 14.49 18.53 -6.47
C TYR A 20 14.51 17.87 -5.10
N ASP A 21 14.54 18.70 -4.04
CA ASP A 21 14.49 18.25 -2.65
C ASP A 21 13.04 18.02 -2.24
N ALA A 22 12.59 16.76 -2.28
CA ALA A 22 11.21 16.38 -2.00
C ALA A 22 10.93 16.21 -0.50
N LEU A 23 11.90 15.73 0.27
CA LEU A 23 11.84 15.61 1.72
C LEU A 23 13.10 16.26 2.31
N GLN A 24 12.91 17.07 3.36
CA GLN A 24 13.99 17.78 4.03
C GLN A 24 13.88 17.55 5.54
N ASP A 25 14.87 16.86 6.12
CA ASP A 25 15.02 16.63 7.56
C ASP A 25 13.73 16.14 8.25
N ILE A 26 13.10 15.10 7.68
CA ILE A 26 11.86 14.55 8.24
C ILE A 26 12.17 13.74 9.51
N ASN A 27 11.57 14.17 10.60
CA ASN A 27 11.57 13.49 11.89
C ASN A 27 10.11 13.18 12.25
N LEU A 28 9.72 11.90 12.21
CA LEU A 28 8.33 11.48 12.35
C LEU A 28 8.25 10.16 13.12
N ASN A 29 7.23 10.04 13.95
CA ASN A 29 6.90 8.81 14.64
C ASN A 29 5.43 8.44 14.34
N ILE A 30 5.21 7.27 13.74
CA ILE A 30 3.87 6.72 13.44
C ILE A 30 3.59 5.62 14.45
N THR A 31 2.52 5.79 15.20
CA THR A 31 2.10 4.84 16.24
C THR A 31 1.50 3.59 15.61
N GLU A 32 1.96 2.42 16.06
CA GLU A 32 1.44 1.13 15.64
C GLU A 32 -0.05 0.95 16.01
N ASN A 33 -0.78 0.21 15.19
CA ASN A 33 -2.22 -0.07 15.35
C ASN A 33 -3.10 1.19 15.42
N LYS A 34 -2.64 2.28 14.85
CA LYS A 34 -3.39 3.53 14.72
C LYS A 34 -3.50 3.93 13.26
N ILE A 35 -4.54 4.70 12.97
CA ILE A 35 -4.67 5.40 11.70
C ILE A 35 -3.94 6.73 11.84
N THR A 36 -2.98 6.97 10.96
CA THR A 36 -2.25 8.24 10.86
C THR A 36 -2.59 8.89 9.53
N ALA A 37 -3.09 10.11 9.55
CA ALA A 37 -3.38 10.90 8.36
C ALA A 37 -2.22 11.86 8.06
N ILE A 38 -1.72 11.83 6.82
CA ILE A 38 -0.72 12.76 6.30
C ILE A 38 -1.43 13.76 5.40
N ILE A 39 -1.48 15.02 5.83
CA ILE A 39 -2.15 16.10 5.12
C ILE A 39 -1.16 17.17 4.68
N GLY A 40 -1.45 17.79 3.54
CA GLY A 40 -0.61 18.86 2.97
C GLY A 40 -1.01 19.16 1.53
N GLN A 41 -0.50 20.25 1.00
CA GLN A 41 -0.75 20.66 -0.38
C GLN A 41 -0.18 19.67 -1.39
N THR A 42 -0.66 19.71 -2.63
CA THR A 42 -0.06 18.96 -3.75
C THR A 42 1.41 19.39 -3.91
N GLY A 43 2.30 18.43 -4.13
CA GLY A 43 3.75 18.69 -4.22
C GLY A 43 4.48 18.81 -2.87
N SER A 44 3.81 18.68 -1.72
CA SER A 44 4.46 18.78 -0.39
C SER A 44 5.25 17.51 0.01
N GLY A 45 5.42 16.52 -0.86
CA GLY A 45 6.21 15.33 -0.58
C GLY A 45 5.44 14.16 0.05
N LYS A 46 4.10 14.21 0.19
CA LYS A 46 3.30 13.14 0.82
C LYS A 46 3.53 11.79 0.17
N SER A 47 3.35 11.68 -1.16
CA SER A 47 3.55 10.42 -1.89
C SER A 47 5.00 9.96 -1.83
N THR A 48 5.96 10.88 -1.86
CA THR A 48 7.38 10.57 -1.64
C THR A 48 7.59 9.96 -0.25
N LEU A 49 7.03 10.55 0.81
CA LEU A 49 7.16 10.07 2.18
C LEU A 49 6.62 8.64 2.34
N ILE A 50 5.40 8.37 1.86
CA ILE A 50 4.78 7.06 2.00
C ILE A 50 5.45 5.96 1.17
N GLN A 51 6.07 6.29 0.04
CA GLN A 51 6.81 5.33 -0.78
C GLN A 51 8.11 4.85 -0.13
N HIS A 52 8.61 5.55 0.87
CA HIS A 52 9.73 5.07 1.69
C HIS A 52 9.31 3.93 2.65
N LEU A 53 8.03 3.86 3.03
CA LEU A 53 7.56 2.87 4.01
C LEU A 53 7.69 1.42 3.51
N ASN A 54 7.56 1.17 2.21
CA ASN A 54 7.78 -0.16 1.62
C ASN A 54 9.09 -0.25 0.81
N ALA A 55 9.99 0.72 1.01
CA ALA A 55 11.25 0.86 0.29
C ALA A 55 11.08 0.84 -1.25
N LEU A 56 10.02 1.46 -1.75
CA LEU A 56 9.91 1.78 -3.17
C LEU A 56 10.87 2.92 -3.53
N LEU A 57 10.97 3.91 -2.62
CA LEU A 57 12.04 4.90 -2.62
C LEU A 57 12.95 4.66 -1.42
N LEU A 58 14.23 4.94 -1.59
CA LEU A 58 15.23 4.91 -0.52
C LEU A 58 15.60 6.35 -0.15
N PRO A 59 15.83 6.65 1.13
CA PRO A 59 16.24 7.98 1.53
C PRO A 59 17.63 8.32 0.97
N THR A 60 17.88 9.58 0.64
CA THR A 60 19.23 10.07 0.28
C THR A 60 20.08 10.34 1.50
N GLU A 61 19.45 10.70 2.62
CA GLU A 61 20.06 10.86 3.93
C GLU A 61 19.07 10.39 5.03
N GLY A 62 19.59 10.07 6.21
CA GLY A 62 18.78 9.65 7.35
C GLY A 62 18.45 8.17 7.37
N THR A 63 17.53 7.82 8.26
CA THR A 63 17.18 6.43 8.55
C THR A 63 15.68 6.30 8.82
N ILE A 64 15.10 5.18 8.38
CA ILE A 64 13.70 4.81 8.63
C ILE A 64 13.70 3.46 9.33
N HIS A 65 13.07 3.39 10.47
CA HIS A 65 12.82 2.13 11.16
C HIS A 65 11.35 1.74 10.96
N ILE A 66 11.11 0.55 10.44
CA ILE A 66 9.78 0.02 10.19
C ILE A 66 9.71 -1.46 10.52
N LEU A 67 8.81 -1.82 11.43
CA LEU A 67 8.73 -3.17 11.98
C LEU A 67 10.08 -3.56 12.61
N ASP A 68 10.67 -4.66 12.14
CA ASP A 68 11.99 -5.18 12.55
C ASP A 68 13.13 -4.77 11.59
N ARG A 69 12.92 -3.78 10.74
CA ARG A 69 13.83 -3.43 9.64
C ARG A 69 14.26 -1.98 9.71
N THR A 70 15.46 -1.75 9.19
CA THR A 70 16.04 -0.41 9.02
C THR A 70 16.30 -0.16 7.53
N ILE A 71 15.86 0.99 7.05
CA ILE A 71 16.11 1.49 5.69
C ILE A 71 16.97 2.74 5.83
N SER A 72 18.14 2.76 5.23
CA SER A 72 19.04 3.90 5.30
C SER A 72 19.66 4.21 3.94
N ALA A 73 20.19 5.44 3.80
CA ALA A 73 20.94 5.86 2.64
C ALA A 73 22.26 5.10 2.48
N LYS A 74 22.80 4.55 3.57
CA LYS A 74 24.14 3.92 3.61
C LYS A 74 24.14 2.44 3.26
N GLU A 75 23.01 1.78 3.43
CA GLU A 75 22.90 0.34 3.23
C GLU A 75 21.67 -0.01 2.40
N THR A 76 21.87 -0.79 1.33
CA THR A 76 20.75 -1.35 0.58
C THR A 76 19.95 -2.30 1.49
N PRO A 77 18.65 -2.07 1.68
CA PRO A 77 17.85 -2.91 2.57
C PRO A 77 17.88 -4.37 2.14
N LYS A 78 18.22 -5.24 3.09
CA LYS A 78 18.13 -6.69 2.89
C LYS A 78 16.67 -7.14 2.99
N LYS A 79 16.29 -8.17 2.22
CA LYS A 79 14.95 -8.78 2.27
C LYS A 79 13.80 -7.82 1.93
N LEU A 80 13.95 -6.96 0.92
CA LEU A 80 12.90 -6.06 0.43
C LEU A 80 11.59 -6.79 0.12
N LYS A 81 11.66 -8.02 -0.41
CA LYS A 81 10.46 -8.81 -0.71
C LYS A 81 9.61 -8.99 0.55
N SER A 82 10.21 -9.40 1.67
CA SER A 82 9.45 -9.62 2.91
C SER A 82 8.92 -8.31 3.51
N LEU A 83 9.67 -7.20 3.39
CA LEU A 83 9.16 -5.87 3.79
C LEU A 83 7.89 -5.51 3.01
N ARG A 84 7.90 -5.69 1.68
CA ARG A 84 6.76 -5.39 0.81
C ARG A 84 5.56 -6.31 1.05
N GLY A 85 5.76 -7.49 1.60
CA GLY A 85 4.68 -8.35 2.08
C GLY A 85 4.05 -7.83 3.37
N ASP A 86 4.87 -7.32 4.30
CA ASP A 86 4.42 -6.77 5.57
C ASP A 86 3.84 -5.33 5.46
N VAL A 87 4.24 -4.57 4.43
CA VAL A 87 3.82 -3.18 4.19
C VAL A 87 3.15 -3.08 2.84
N GLY A 88 1.83 -3.17 2.83
CA GLY A 88 1.00 -3.02 1.63
C GLY A 88 0.84 -1.54 1.26
N LEU A 89 1.13 -1.20 0.02
CA LEU A 89 0.95 0.16 -0.52
C LEU A 89 -0.14 0.14 -1.59
N VAL A 90 -1.20 0.89 -1.34
CA VAL A 90 -2.28 1.17 -2.30
C VAL A 90 -2.00 2.52 -2.94
N PHE A 91 -1.69 2.53 -4.22
CA PHE A 91 -1.44 3.75 -4.99
C PHE A 91 -2.73 4.50 -5.33
N GLN A 92 -2.59 5.74 -5.71
CA GLN A 92 -3.66 6.50 -6.35
C GLN A 92 -4.11 5.77 -7.63
N PHE A 93 -5.43 5.58 -7.80
CA PHE A 93 -6.03 4.81 -8.89
C PHE A 93 -5.49 3.37 -9.02
N PRO A 94 -5.60 2.55 -7.96
CA PRO A 94 -5.02 1.21 -7.93
C PRO A 94 -5.66 0.26 -8.95
N GLU A 95 -6.83 0.59 -9.49
CA GLU A 95 -7.54 -0.14 -10.54
C GLU A 95 -6.78 -0.26 -11.86
N TYR A 96 -5.80 0.59 -12.11
CA TYR A 96 -4.94 0.48 -13.31
C TYR A 96 -3.85 -0.59 -13.18
N GLN A 97 -3.71 -1.19 -12.00
CA GLN A 97 -2.71 -2.23 -11.73
C GLN A 97 -3.24 -3.65 -11.97
N LEU A 98 -4.52 -3.81 -12.31
CA LEU A 98 -5.13 -5.11 -12.60
C LEU A 98 -4.69 -5.60 -13.98
N PHE A 99 -4.22 -6.86 -14.08
CA PHE A 99 -3.58 -7.39 -15.29
C PHE A 99 -3.89 -8.87 -15.59
N GLU A 100 -4.43 -9.61 -14.63
CA GLU A 100 -4.73 -11.03 -14.79
C GLU A 100 -6.04 -11.28 -15.58
N GLU A 101 -6.22 -12.50 -16.03
CA GLU A 101 -7.40 -12.91 -16.81
C GLU A 101 -8.70 -12.83 -16.01
N THR A 102 -8.63 -13.18 -14.72
CA THR A 102 -9.79 -13.15 -13.81
C THR A 102 -9.48 -12.39 -12.51
N VAL A 103 -10.52 -11.82 -11.93
CA VAL A 103 -10.47 -11.15 -10.62
C VAL A 103 -9.83 -12.03 -9.56
N LEU A 104 -10.21 -13.31 -9.51
CA LEU A 104 -9.67 -14.23 -8.51
C LEU A 104 -8.17 -14.49 -8.70
N LYS A 105 -7.72 -14.65 -9.96
CA LYS A 105 -6.30 -14.82 -10.27
C LYS A 105 -5.51 -13.56 -9.91
N ASP A 106 -6.04 -12.39 -10.22
CA ASP A 106 -5.37 -11.11 -9.93
C ASP A 106 -5.14 -10.93 -8.42
N VAL A 107 -6.16 -11.17 -7.61
CA VAL A 107 -6.05 -11.08 -6.15
C VAL A 107 -5.17 -12.19 -5.57
N ALA A 108 -5.13 -13.39 -6.16
CA ALA A 108 -4.28 -14.49 -5.72
C ALA A 108 -2.80 -14.33 -6.12
N PHE A 109 -2.49 -13.43 -7.05
CA PHE A 109 -1.14 -13.22 -7.57
C PHE A 109 -0.15 -12.82 -6.46
N GLY A 110 -0.52 -11.85 -5.62
CA GLY A 110 0.31 -11.42 -4.49
C GLY A 110 0.70 -12.57 -3.57
N PRO A 111 -0.24 -13.27 -2.94
CA PRO A 111 0.04 -14.43 -2.07
C PRO A 111 0.92 -15.49 -2.73
N LYS A 112 0.65 -15.86 -3.99
CA LYS A 112 1.49 -16.80 -4.75
C LYS A 112 2.94 -16.32 -4.85
N ASN A 113 3.11 -15.06 -5.21
CA ASN A 113 4.43 -14.45 -5.37
C ASN A 113 5.21 -14.42 -4.06
N PHE A 114 4.51 -14.38 -2.93
CA PHE A 114 5.09 -14.44 -1.59
C PHE A 114 5.21 -15.86 -1.00
N GLY A 115 4.97 -16.89 -1.80
CA GLY A 115 5.31 -18.28 -1.49
C GLY A 115 4.14 -19.13 -0.95
N CYS A 116 2.91 -18.64 -1.03
CA CYS A 116 1.73 -19.47 -0.77
C CYS A 116 1.54 -20.51 -1.87
N THR A 117 1.02 -21.67 -1.52
CA THR A 117 0.52 -22.64 -2.50
C THR A 117 -0.66 -22.05 -3.29
N GLU A 118 -1.02 -22.68 -4.42
CA GLU A 118 -2.19 -22.26 -5.21
C GLU A 118 -3.46 -22.24 -4.37
N GLU A 119 -3.71 -23.29 -3.60
CA GLU A 119 -4.90 -23.42 -2.76
C GLU A 119 -4.95 -22.36 -1.66
N GLU A 120 -3.83 -22.11 -0.99
CA GLU A 120 -3.71 -21.06 0.03
C GLU A 120 -3.93 -19.66 -0.56
N ALA A 121 -3.36 -19.39 -1.72
CA ALA A 121 -3.49 -18.11 -2.39
C ALA A 121 -4.94 -17.85 -2.83
N ILE A 122 -5.62 -18.85 -3.40
CA ILE A 122 -7.02 -18.76 -3.77
C ILE A 122 -7.90 -18.54 -2.54
N LYS A 123 -7.64 -19.24 -1.43
CA LYS A 123 -8.37 -19.02 -0.18
C LYS A 123 -8.22 -17.59 0.32
N LYS A 124 -6.98 -17.10 0.42
CA LYS A 124 -6.69 -15.72 0.83
C LYS A 124 -7.34 -14.69 -0.09
N ALA A 125 -7.32 -14.94 -1.40
CA ALA A 125 -7.97 -14.07 -2.39
C ALA A 125 -9.48 -14.01 -2.17
N LYS A 126 -10.16 -15.14 -1.96
CA LYS A 126 -11.61 -15.18 -1.68
C LYS A 126 -11.96 -14.44 -0.38
N ASP A 127 -11.16 -14.63 0.66
CA ASP A 127 -11.35 -13.94 1.94
C ASP A 127 -11.19 -12.41 1.78
N ALA A 128 -10.17 -11.97 1.04
CA ALA A 128 -9.93 -10.56 0.76
C ALA A 128 -11.04 -9.94 -0.13
N LEU A 129 -11.49 -10.65 -1.17
CA LEU A 129 -12.59 -10.20 -2.03
C LEU A 129 -13.90 -10.04 -1.24
N LYS A 130 -14.19 -10.98 -0.34
CA LYS A 130 -15.32 -10.88 0.58
C LYS A 130 -15.18 -9.68 1.51
N LEU A 131 -13.98 -9.42 2.03
CA LEU A 131 -13.71 -8.31 2.94
C LEU A 131 -13.96 -6.95 2.30
N VAL A 132 -13.62 -6.78 1.02
CA VAL A 132 -13.89 -5.55 0.27
C VAL A 132 -15.32 -5.48 -0.28
N GLY A 133 -16.16 -6.48 -0.01
CA GLY A 133 -17.57 -6.52 -0.43
C GLY A 133 -17.76 -6.76 -1.93
N LEU A 134 -16.87 -7.51 -2.58
CA LEU A 134 -17.05 -7.95 -3.96
C LEU A 134 -17.78 -9.31 -3.99
N GLY A 135 -18.92 -9.38 -4.68
CA GLY A 135 -19.72 -10.60 -4.78
C GLY A 135 -19.04 -11.71 -5.59
N VAL A 136 -19.35 -12.95 -5.23
CA VAL A 136 -18.73 -14.17 -5.82
C VAL A 136 -18.97 -14.30 -7.32
N GLU A 137 -20.04 -13.70 -7.84
CA GLU A 137 -20.40 -13.65 -9.27
C GLU A 137 -19.38 -12.89 -10.12
N ASN A 138 -18.46 -12.16 -9.48
CA ASN A 138 -17.42 -11.40 -10.16
C ASN A 138 -16.05 -12.11 -10.19
N TYR A 139 -15.87 -13.20 -9.45
CA TYR A 139 -14.55 -13.81 -9.25
C TYR A 139 -13.93 -14.34 -10.54
N GLU A 140 -14.75 -14.93 -11.41
CA GLU A 140 -14.30 -15.51 -12.69
C GLU A 140 -14.39 -14.51 -13.86
N LYS A 141 -14.87 -13.29 -13.63
CA LYS A 141 -14.91 -12.25 -14.66
C LYS A 141 -13.52 -11.68 -14.90
N SER A 142 -13.32 -11.18 -16.12
CA SER A 142 -12.16 -10.32 -16.38
C SER A 142 -12.25 -9.03 -15.57
N PRO A 143 -11.14 -8.53 -15.01
CA PRO A 143 -11.12 -7.20 -14.41
C PRO A 143 -11.63 -6.10 -15.33
N LEU A 144 -11.51 -6.27 -16.64
CA LEU A 144 -11.99 -5.29 -17.63
C LEU A 144 -13.53 -5.15 -17.64
N GLU A 145 -14.26 -6.21 -17.27
CA GLU A 145 -15.73 -6.23 -17.22
C GLU A 145 -16.31 -5.56 -15.96
N LEU A 146 -15.47 -5.21 -14.99
CA LEU A 146 -15.88 -4.63 -13.73
C LEU A 146 -16.13 -3.12 -13.86
N SER A 147 -17.06 -2.59 -13.05
CA SER A 147 -17.18 -1.14 -12.84
C SER A 147 -15.93 -0.55 -12.18
N GLY A 148 -15.71 0.75 -12.30
CA GLY A 148 -14.54 1.42 -11.68
C GLY A 148 -14.42 1.16 -10.18
N GLY A 149 -15.55 1.23 -9.44
CA GLY A 149 -15.58 0.92 -8.02
C GLY A 149 -15.27 -0.56 -7.70
N GLN A 150 -15.73 -1.49 -8.53
CA GLN A 150 -15.39 -2.91 -8.40
C GLN A 150 -13.91 -3.18 -8.71
N LYS A 151 -13.35 -2.55 -9.75
CA LYS A 151 -11.91 -2.62 -10.06
C LYS A 151 -11.07 -2.15 -8.88
N ARG A 152 -11.42 -0.99 -8.30
CA ARG A 152 -10.71 -0.45 -7.13
C ARG A 152 -10.76 -1.41 -5.94
N ARG A 153 -11.93 -1.97 -5.63
CA ARG A 153 -12.08 -2.99 -4.57
C ARG A 153 -11.23 -4.23 -4.85
N THR A 154 -11.18 -4.68 -6.09
CA THR A 154 -10.33 -5.81 -6.53
C THR A 154 -8.85 -5.52 -6.29
N ALA A 155 -8.36 -4.35 -6.71
CA ALA A 155 -6.96 -3.96 -6.51
C ALA A 155 -6.58 -3.86 -5.03
N ILE A 156 -7.47 -3.29 -4.20
CA ILE A 156 -7.28 -3.25 -2.74
C ILE A 156 -7.28 -4.67 -2.16
N ALA A 157 -8.18 -5.56 -2.61
CA ALA A 157 -8.20 -6.95 -2.18
C ALA A 157 -6.88 -7.67 -2.49
N GLY A 158 -6.23 -7.39 -3.63
CA GLY A 158 -4.91 -7.92 -3.98
C GLY A 158 -3.83 -7.58 -2.94
N ILE A 159 -3.86 -6.37 -2.40
CA ILE A 159 -2.97 -5.96 -1.31
C ILE A 159 -3.36 -6.65 0.01
N LEU A 160 -4.65 -6.68 0.34
CA LEU A 160 -5.14 -7.27 1.59
C LEU A 160 -4.94 -8.78 1.66
N ALA A 161 -4.97 -9.48 0.52
CA ALA A 161 -4.73 -10.92 0.43
C ALA A 161 -3.33 -11.33 0.92
N MET A 162 -2.36 -10.43 0.89
CA MET A 162 -1.03 -10.66 1.46
C MET A 162 -1.00 -10.56 3.00
N ASP A 163 -2.10 -10.11 3.61
CA ASP A 163 -2.24 -9.89 5.06
C ASP A 163 -1.17 -8.94 5.65
N PRO A 164 -0.95 -7.75 5.08
CA PRO A 164 0.08 -6.84 5.53
C PRO A 164 -0.20 -6.35 6.97
N LYS A 165 0.86 -6.03 7.71
CA LYS A 165 0.79 -5.43 9.06
C LYS A 165 0.53 -3.93 9.00
N VAL A 166 1.09 -3.29 7.98
CA VAL A 166 0.95 -1.86 7.70
C VAL A 166 0.27 -1.68 6.36
N ILE A 167 -0.75 -0.83 6.30
CA ILE A 167 -1.46 -0.49 5.07
C ILE A 167 -1.23 1.00 4.80
N VAL A 168 -0.57 1.29 3.72
CA VAL A 168 -0.29 2.66 3.27
C VAL A 168 -1.23 3.00 2.12
N LEU A 169 -1.89 4.13 2.20
CA LEU A 169 -2.91 4.55 1.24
C LEU A 169 -2.53 5.91 0.64
N ASP A 170 -2.32 5.97 -0.66
CA ASP A 170 -2.08 7.22 -1.39
C ASP A 170 -3.39 7.70 -2.04
N GLU A 171 -3.99 8.74 -1.48
CA GLU A 171 -5.25 9.33 -1.95
C GLU A 171 -6.36 8.29 -2.25
N PRO A 172 -6.72 7.41 -1.30
CA PRO A 172 -7.53 6.22 -1.59
C PRO A 172 -8.97 6.52 -2.00
N THR A 173 -9.43 7.76 -1.84
CA THR A 173 -10.78 8.21 -2.18
C THR A 173 -10.81 9.09 -3.43
N ALA A 174 -9.68 9.36 -4.06
CA ALA A 174 -9.59 10.19 -5.26
C ALA A 174 -10.48 9.62 -6.38
N GLY A 175 -11.33 10.47 -6.97
CA GLY A 175 -12.24 10.09 -8.07
C GLY A 175 -13.44 9.23 -7.67
N LEU A 176 -13.69 9.00 -6.38
CA LEU A 176 -14.91 8.36 -5.89
C LEU A 176 -16.03 9.40 -5.69
N ASP A 177 -17.28 8.93 -5.86
CA ASP A 177 -18.44 9.67 -5.42
C ASP A 177 -18.54 9.71 -3.88
N PRO A 178 -19.44 10.54 -3.29
CA PRO A 178 -19.55 10.64 -1.84
C PRO A 178 -19.89 9.31 -1.15
N ILE A 179 -20.73 8.47 -1.76
CA ILE A 179 -21.12 7.17 -1.20
C ILE A 179 -19.94 6.21 -1.24
N GLY A 180 -19.24 6.11 -2.37
CA GLY A 180 -18.05 5.30 -2.52
C GLY A 180 -16.92 5.73 -1.56
N THR A 181 -16.78 7.04 -1.33
CA THR A 181 -15.83 7.58 -0.35
C THR A 181 -16.15 7.08 1.06
N ILE A 182 -17.39 7.17 1.51
CA ILE A 182 -17.82 6.70 2.83
C ILE A 182 -17.55 5.20 2.97
N GLN A 183 -17.98 4.39 2.01
CA GLN A 183 -17.79 2.93 2.03
C GLN A 183 -16.31 2.55 2.09
N MET A 184 -15.47 3.26 1.34
CA MET A 184 -14.03 3.01 1.35
C MET A 184 -13.39 3.36 2.69
N MET A 185 -13.78 4.48 3.28
CA MET A 185 -13.30 4.88 4.61
C MET A 185 -13.77 3.91 5.70
N GLU A 186 -15.02 3.43 5.64
CA GLU A 186 -15.52 2.40 6.56
C GLU A 186 -14.71 1.10 6.46
N LEU A 187 -14.31 0.68 5.26
CA LEU A 187 -13.42 -0.47 5.08
C LEU A 187 -12.09 -0.25 5.80
N PHE A 188 -11.44 0.90 5.62
CA PHE A 188 -10.16 1.18 6.26
C PHE A 188 -10.28 1.29 7.79
N TYR A 189 -11.34 1.90 8.30
CA TYR A 189 -11.62 1.88 9.74
C TYR A 189 -11.84 0.46 10.27
N ALA A 190 -12.52 -0.39 9.54
CA ALA A 190 -12.71 -1.79 9.92
C ALA A 190 -11.38 -2.57 9.94
N LEU A 191 -10.49 -2.33 8.96
CA LEU A 191 -9.16 -2.94 8.93
C LEU A 191 -8.33 -2.58 10.16
N ASN A 192 -8.36 -1.32 10.57
CA ASN A 192 -7.67 -0.91 11.79
C ASN A 192 -8.31 -1.50 13.04
N ARG A 193 -9.64 -1.33 13.24
CA ARG A 193 -10.31 -1.69 14.49
C ARG A 193 -10.47 -3.18 14.73
N LYS A 194 -10.75 -3.96 13.66
CA LYS A 194 -11.03 -5.41 13.75
C LYS A 194 -9.79 -6.27 13.52
N TYR A 195 -8.85 -5.78 12.71
CA TYR A 195 -7.68 -6.57 12.28
C TYR A 195 -6.36 -5.97 12.77
N ASN A 196 -6.41 -4.92 13.63
CA ASN A 196 -5.23 -4.26 14.22
C ASN A 196 -4.17 -3.83 13.18
N LYS A 197 -4.59 -3.40 11.99
CA LYS A 197 -3.67 -2.89 10.98
C LYS A 197 -3.27 -1.44 11.29
N THR A 198 -2.00 -1.11 11.03
CA THR A 198 -1.48 0.26 11.09
C THR A 198 -1.69 0.94 9.75
#